data_6a57ce6f4bad69c89276144df7ed11d8
#
_entry.id   6a57ce6f4bad69c89276144df7ed11d8
#
_cell.length_a   1.000
_cell.length_b   1.000
_cell.length_c   1.000
_cell.angle_alpha   90.00
_cell.angle_beta   90.00
_cell.angle_gamma   90.00
#
_symmetry.space_group_name_H-M   'P 1'
#
loop_
_entity.id
_entity.type
_entity.pdbx_description
1 polymer ?
#
loop_
_entity_poly.entity_id
_entity_poly.type
_entity_poly.pdbx_seq_one_letter_code
_entity_poly.pdbx_strand_id
1 'polypeptide(L)'
;MTPPATSRTVMIIDDHQVVSLGVRSALLDAGVADDALWLPAVDPARIPTGAVVVYTSAENPCLVREAIAAGALAIVRKSAPVDELVDAVRAAADGEAVPGPDWASALDADEDFVARHLTSTEAGVLTYYASGATSGVVAREMDLSLATVNTYVTRIRNKYRAAGRPVHSRVDLFRRAVEDGLLPCVCCS
;
A
#
# COMPACT_ATOMS: atom_id res chain seq x y z
N MET A 1 32.80 7.42 31.58
CA MET A 1 32.31 6.05 31.41
C MET A 1 31.33 6.09 30.26
N THR A 2 31.78 5.76 29.05
CA THR A 2 30.94 5.78 27.84
C THR A 2 29.94 4.62 27.97
N PRO A 3 28.63 4.83 27.78
CA PRO A 3 27.67 3.74 27.78
C PRO A 3 28.09 2.72 26.70
N PRO A 4 27.86 1.43 26.91
CA PRO A 4 28.15 0.44 25.90
C PRO A 4 27.36 0.78 24.64
N ALA A 5 28.02 0.78 23.49
CA ALA A 5 27.37 0.96 22.22
C ALA A 5 26.27 -0.12 22.08
N THR A 6 25.02 0.30 22.00
CA THR A 6 23.89 -0.62 21.82
C THR A 6 24.03 -1.23 20.44
N SER A 7 24.32 -2.53 20.37
CA SER A 7 24.42 -3.25 19.11
C SER A 7 23.08 -3.13 18.35
N ARG A 8 23.14 -2.65 17.13
CA ARG A 8 21.98 -2.48 16.24
C ARG A 8 21.85 -3.72 15.37
N THR A 9 20.81 -4.50 15.62
CA THR A 9 20.48 -5.66 14.79
C THR A 9 19.26 -5.35 13.95
N VAL A 10 19.36 -5.58 12.64
CA VAL A 10 18.25 -5.43 11.69
C VAL A 10 17.72 -6.80 11.32
N MET A 11 16.39 -6.97 11.37
CA MET A 11 15.72 -8.15 10.86
C MET A 11 15.20 -7.86 9.46
N ILE A 12 15.59 -8.66 8.49
CA ILE A 12 15.17 -8.57 7.09
C ILE A 12 14.17 -9.69 6.84
N ILE A 13 12.93 -9.34 6.49
CA ILE A 13 11.87 -10.28 6.15
C ILE A 13 11.57 -10.12 4.67
N ASP A 14 11.97 -11.10 3.86
CA ASP A 14 11.76 -11.11 2.40
C ASP A 14 11.82 -12.56 1.92
N ASP A 15 10.95 -12.95 1.01
CA ASP A 15 10.91 -14.28 0.40
C ASP A 15 12.03 -14.48 -0.64
N HIS A 16 12.69 -13.39 -1.06
CA HIS A 16 13.79 -13.42 -2.01
C HIS A 16 15.15 -13.30 -1.32
N GLN A 17 15.84 -14.39 -1.16
CA GLN A 17 17.15 -14.45 -0.50
C GLN A 17 18.19 -13.46 -1.12
N VAL A 18 18.17 -13.27 -2.44
CA VAL A 18 19.11 -12.36 -3.12
C VAL A 18 18.88 -10.92 -2.70
N VAL A 19 17.62 -10.50 -2.54
CA VAL A 19 17.27 -9.16 -2.05
C VAL A 19 17.78 -8.99 -0.62
N SER A 20 17.52 -9.98 0.23
CA SER A 20 17.96 -9.94 1.63
C SER A 20 19.47 -9.87 1.79
N LEU A 21 20.22 -10.59 0.94
CA LEU A 21 21.69 -10.53 0.93
C LEU A 21 22.19 -9.14 0.50
N GLY A 22 21.58 -8.54 -0.52
CA GLY A 22 21.92 -7.19 -0.99
C GLY A 22 21.64 -6.14 0.08
N VAL A 23 20.45 -6.18 0.69
CA VAL A 23 20.04 -5.28 1.80
C VAL A 23 20.99 -5.44 2.99
N ARG A 24 21.28 -6.67 3.39
CA ARG A 24 22.23 -6.97 4.47
C ARG A 24 23.60 -6.34 4.22
N SER A 25 24.18 -6.56 3.04
CA SER A 25 25.47 -5.98 2.67
C SER A 25 25.43 -4.46 2.78
N ALA A 26 24.45 -3.82 2.16
CA ALA A 26 24.32 -2.36 2.17
C ALA A 26 24.23 -1.76 3.58
N LEU A 27 23.45 -2.37 4.48
CA LEU A 27 23.28 -1.87 5.84
C LEU A 27 24.53 -2.05 6.70
N LEU A 28 25.26 -3.17 6.54
CA LEU A 28 26.52 -3.43 7.25
C LEU A 28 27.63 -2.52 6.73
N ASP A 29 27.77 -2.38 5.40
CA ASP A 29 28.80 -1.54 4.75
C ASP A 29 28.60 -0.05 5.10
N ALA A 30 27.36 0.39 5.24
CA ALA A 30 27.03 1.75 5.67
C ALA A 30 27.13 1.97 7.20
N GLY A 31 27.42 0.94 7.97
CA GLY A 31 27.53 1.01 9.45
C GLY A 31 26.20 1.36 10.14
N VAL A 32 25.07 1.09 9.51
CA VAL A 32 23.73 1.33 10.07
C VAL A 32 23.32 0.20 11.00
N ALA A 33 23.79 -1.01 10.72
CA ALA A 33 23.59 -2.19 11.53
C ALA A 33 24.92 -2.88 11.84
N ASP A 34 25.04 -3.51 13.00
CA ASP A 34 26.17 -4.37 13.39
C ASP A 34 25.93 -5.82 12.96
N ASP A 35 24.67 -6.22 12.85
CA ASP A 35 24.22 -7.52 12.36
C ASP A 35 22.88 -7.43 11.66
N ALA A 36 22.61 -8.37 10.74
CA ALA A 36 21.35 -8.46 10.03
C ALA A 36 20.92 -9.93 9.88
N LEU A 37 19.76 -10.24 10.42
CA LEU A 37 19.12 -11.55 10.37
C LEU A 37 18.11 -11.59 9.24
N TRP A 38 18.12 -12.66 8.46
CA TRP A 38 17.13 -12.90 7.42
C TRP A 38 16.10 -13.94 7.84
N LEU A 39 14.83 -13.64 7.53
CA LEU A 39 13.69 -14.55 7.64
C LEU A 39 12.99 -14.64 6.28
N PRO A 40 12.71 -15.86 5.76
CA PRO A 40 12.05 -16.03 4.47
C PRO A 40 10.55 -15.71 4.50
N ALA A 41 9.96 -15.63 5.69
CA ALA A 41 8.55 -15.30 5.88
C ALA A 41 8.33 -14.65 7.25
N VAL A 42 7.20 -13.96 7.40
CA VAL A 42 6.78 -13.36 8.67
C VAL A 42 6.43 -14.47 9.67
N ASP A 43 7.14 -14.48 10.79
CA ASP A 43 6.79 -15.26 11.98
C ASP A 43 6.46 -14.26 13.10
N PRO A 44 5.17 -14.07 13.46
CA PRO A 44 4.77 -13.09 14.45
C PRO A 44 5.45 -13.27 15.82
N ALA A 45 5.83 -14.52 16.16
CA ALA A 45 6.51 -14.82 17.43
C ALA A 45 7.98 -14.37 17.44
N ARG A 46 8.54 -14.07 16.27
CA ARG A 46 9.95 -13.69 16.09
C ARG A 46 10.17 -12.24 15.70
N ILE A 47 9.08 -11.47 15.47
CA ILE A 47 9.19 -10.05 15.16
C ILE A 47 9.49 -9.30 16.46
N PRO A 48 10.67 -8.68 16.59
CA PRO A 48 10.97 -7.86 17.78
C PRO A 48 10.14 -6.57 17.72
N THR A 49 9.88 -6.02 18.89
CA THR A 49 9.39 -4.63 18.97
C THR A 49 10.50 -3.69 18.54
N GLY A 50 10.28 -2.91 17.51
CA GLY A 50 11.28 -1.99 16.97
C GLY A 50 10.72 -1.12 15.85
N ALA A 51 11.59 -0.27 15.32
CA ALA A 51 11.28 0.55 14.16
C ALA A 51 11.07 -0.32 12.92
N VAL A 52 10.05 -0.02 12.13
CA VAL A 52 9.69 -0.76 10.93
C VAL A 52 9.91 0.12 9.71
N VAL A 53 10.71 -0.38 8.76
CA VAL A 53 10.86 0.17 7.41
C VAL A 53 10.29 -0.84 6.42
N VAL A 54 9.38 -0.39 5.57
CA VAL A 54 8.79 -1.23 4.52
C VAL A 54 9.57 -1.04 3.24
N TYR A 55 10.12 -2.13 2.68
CA TYR A 55 10.86 -2.14 1.43
C TYR A 55 10.08 -2.96 0.40
N THR A 56 9.45 -2.30 -0.57
CA THR A 56 8.43 -2.94 -1.40
C THR A 56 8.59 -2.64 -2.89
N SER A 57 8.21 -3.60 -3.74
CA SER A 57 8.00 -3.39 -5.17
C SER A 57 6.57 -2.94 -5.50
N ALA A 58 5.65 -2.98 -4.53
CA ALA A 58 4.25 -2.65 -4.75
C ALA A 58 4.03 -1.13 -4.84
N GLU A 59 3.31 -0.71 -5.87
CA GLU A 59 2.85 0.67 -6.07
C GLU A 59 1.41 0.85 -5.56
N ASN A 60 1.00 0.07 -4.56
CA ASN A 60 -0.37 0.07 -4.09
C ASN A 60 -0.56 1.04 -2.92
N PRO A 61 -1.31 2.14 -3.10
CA PRO A 61 -1.56 3.11 -2.04
C PRO A 61 -2.24 2.53 -0.80
N CYS A 62 -3.06 1.47 -0.94
CA CYS A 62 -3.69 0.81 0.19
C CYS A 62 -2.66 0.15 1.12
N LEU A 63 -1.68 -0.58 0.56
CA LEU A 63 -0.61 -1.19 1.35
C LEU A 63 0.26 -0.14 2.04
N VAL A 64 0.51 0.98 1.36
CA VAL A 64 1.24 2.11 1.94
C VAL A 64 0.48 2.67 3.14
N ARG A 65 -0.85 2.89 3.02
CA ARG A 65 -1.68 3.35 4.13
C ARG A 65 -1.73 2.37 5.30
N GLU A 66 -1.90 1.08 5.00
CA GLU A 66 -1.89 0.03 6.03
C GLU A 66 -0.55 -0.01 6.77
N ALA A 67 0.56 0.12 6.05
CA ALA A 67 1.89 0.18 6.66
C ALA A 67 2.05 1.40 7.58
N ILE A 68 1.59 2.58 7.13
CA ILE A 68 1.59 3.81 7.94
C ILE A 68 0.72 3.63 9.19
N ALA A 69 -0.50 3.13 9.03
CA ALA A 69 -1.43 2.89 10.13
C ALA A 69 -0.89 1.86 11.15
N ALA A 70 -0.10 0.89 10.67
CA ALA A 70 0.60 -0.09 11.51
C ALA A 70 1.87 0.46 12.19
N GLY A 71 2.24 1.74 11.92
CA GLY A 71 3.37 2.39 12.57
C GLY A 71 4.70 2.23 11.84
N ALA A 72 4.71 1.92 10.54
CA ALA A 72 5.94 1.98 9.76
C ALA A 72 6.52 3.40 9.77
N LEU A 73 7.83 3.53 9.96
CA LEU A 73 8.51 4.82 10.01
C LEU A 73 9.01 5.27 8.64
N ALA A 74 9.18 4.35 7.71
CA ALA A 74 9.52 4.66 6.32
C ALA A 74 8.98 3.61 5.36
N ILE A 75 8.76 4.02 4.11
CA ILE A 75 8.39 3.14 3.00
C ILE A 75 9.32 3.47 1.84
N VAL A 76 10.11 2.49 1.42
CA VAL A 76 11.09 2.61 0.35
C VAL A 76 10.75 1.64 -0.77
N ARG A 77 10.80 2.08 -2.00
CA ARG A 77 10.59 1.22 -3.16
C ARG A 77 11.82 0.36 -3.46
N LYS A 78 11.63 -0.89 -3.85
CA LYS A 78 12.72 -1.76 -4.32
C LYS A 78 13.39 -1.24 -5.62
N SER A 79 12.74 -0.31 -6.33
CA SER A 79 13.28 0.39 -7.48
C SER A 79 14.09 1.64 -7.13
N ALA A 80 14.04 2.11 -5.89
CA ALA A 80 14.80 3.26 -5.42
C ALA A 80 16.29 2.91 -5.25
N PRO A 81 17.18 3.89 -5.32
CA PRO A 81 18.58 3.70 -4.97
C PRO A 81 18.74 3.10 -3.57
N VAL A 82 19.73 2.23 -3.41
CA VAL A 82 19.96 1.55 -2.12
C VAL A 82 20.29 2.52 -0.99
N ASP A 83 20.87 3.67 -1.32
CA ASP A 83 21.18 4.72 -0.34
C ASP A 83 19.93 5.27 0.33
N GLU A 84 18.81 5.36 -0.37
CA GLU A 84 17.52 5.77 0.22
C GLU A 84 17.05 4.76 1.27
N LEU A 85 17.25 3.46 1.04
CA LEU A 85 16.93 2.43 2.03
C LEU A 85 17.84 2.55 3.26
N VAL A 86 19.14 2.76 3.03
CA VAL A 86 20.13 2.93 4.11
C VAL A 86 19.77 4.13 4.98
N ASP A 87 19.43 5.27 4.38
CA ASP A 87 19.06 6.49 5.08
C ASP A 87 17.73 6.32 5.83
N ALA A 88 16.76 5.65 5.23
CA ALA A 88 15.49 5.34 5.88
C ALA A 88 15.66 4.43 7.10
N VAL A 89 16.51 3.40 7.00
CA VAL A 89 16.80 2.52 8.15
C VAL A 89 17.57 3.28 9.25
N ARG A 90 18.49 4.17 8.89
CA ARG A 90 19.22 5.00 9.85
C ARG A 90 18.28 5.92 10.62
N ALA A 91 17.41 6.65 9.93
CA ALA A 91 16.42 7.53 10.56
C ALA A 91 15.42 6.74 11.42
N ALA A 92 14.92 5.62 10.93
CA ALA A 92 14.03 4.75 11.69
C ALA A 92 14.69 4.21 12.97
N ALA A 93 15.99 3.88 12.93
CA ALA A 93 16.74 3.44 14.12
C ALA A 93 16.85 4.54 15.18
N ASP A 94 16.79 5.80 14.77
CA ASP A 94 16.77 6.97 15.67
C ASP A 94 15.33 7.37 16.05
N GLY A 95 14.31 6.63 15.59
CA GLY A 95 12.89 6.86 15.86
C GLY A 95 12.26 7.93 14.99
N GLU A 96 12.92 8.34 13.92
CA GLU A 96 12.44 9.37 13.01
C GLU A 96 11.65 8.76 11.85
N ALA A 97 10.47 9.32 11.56
CA ALA A 97 9.71 8.95 10.38
C ALA A 97 10.25 9.67 9.14
N VAL A 98 10.40 8.93 8.03
CA VAL A 98 10.83 9.47 6.74
C VAL A 98 9.66 9.39 5.76
N PRO A 99 8.85 10.47 5.63
CA PRO A 99 7.78 10.51 4.67
C PRO A 99 8.35 10.67 3.26
N GLY A 100 8.26 9.60 2.47
CA GLY A 100 8.62 9.61 1.05
C GLY A 100 7.45 10.06 0.16
N PRO A 101 7.68 10.16 -1.17
CA PRO A 101 6.63 10.55 -2.14
C PRO A 101 5.40 9.63 -2.10
N ASP A 102 5.60 8.34 -1.87
CA ASP A 102 4.51 7.36 -1.76
C ASP A 102 3.66 7.57 -0.50
N TRP A 103 4.30 8.02 0.58
CA TRP A 103 3.62 8.39 1.82
C TRP A 103 2.69 9.58 1.61
N ALA A 104 3.20 10.66 0.99
CA ALA A 104 2.39 11.83 0.67
C ALA A 104 1.22 11.46 -0.26
N SER A 105 1.48 10.67 -1.32
CA SER A 105 0.46 10.19 -2.24
C SER A 105 -0.60 9.31 -1.56
N ALA A 106 -0.22 8.51 -0.58
CA ALA A 106 -1.15 7.65 0.16
C ALA A 106 -2.02 8.45 1.13
N LEU A 107 -1.49 9.52 1.72
CA LEU A 107 -2.26 10.45 2.56
C LEU A 107 -3.20 11.34 1.74
N ASP A 108 -2.80 11.72 0.52
CA ASP A 108 -3.65 12.46 -0.43
C ASP A 108 -4.71 11.56 -1.10
N ALA A 109 -4.58 10.24 -1.01
CA ALA A 109 -5.60 9.32 -1.48
C ALA A 109 -6.87 9.53 -0.65
N ASP A 110 -7.92 9.99 -1.33
CA ASP A 110 -9.16 10.44 -0.73
C ASP A 110 -9.99 9.24 -0.21
N GLU A 111 -9.71 8.80 1.01
CA GLU A 111 -10.49 7.72 1.68
C GLU A 111 -11.98 8.07 1.76
N ASP A 112 -12.30 9.35 1.80
CA ASP A 112 -13.67 9.83 1.81
C ASP A 112 -14.26 10.04 0.41
N PHE A 113 -13.50 9.74 -0.68
CA PHE A 113 -14.00 9.96 -2.04
C PHE A 113 -15.37 9.31 -2.24
N VAL A 114 -15.50 8.06 -1.84
CA VAL A 114 -16.75 7.32 -1.97
C VAL A 114 -17.85 7.97 -1.13
N ALA A 115 -17.57 8.27 0.12
CA ALA A 115 -18.54 8.89 1.03
C ALA A 115 -18.99 10.28 0.56
N ARG A 116 -18.09 11.06 -0.04
CA ARG A 116 -18.35 12.42 -0.49
C ARG A 116 -18.98 12.50 -1.89
N HIS A 117 -18.65 11.58 -2.77
CA HIS A 117 -18.99 11.71 -4.20
C HIS A 117 -19.97 10.64 -4.72
N LEU A 118 -20.02 9.46 -4.10
CA LEU A 118 -20.88 8.39 -4.55
C LEU A 118 -22.08 8.22 -3.62
N THR A 119 -23.24 7.96 -4.20
CA THR A 119 -24.38 7.48 -3.40
C THR A 119 -24.16 6.02 -3.01
N SER A 120 -24.90 5.51 -2.02
CA SER A 120 -24.83 4.10 -1.61
C SER A 120 -25.12 3.14 -2.77
N THR A 121 -26.06 3.49 -3.65
CA THR A 121 -26.36 2.71 -4.85
C THR A 121 -25.22 2.72 -5.86
N GLU A 122 -24.59 3.88 -6.09
CA GLU A 122 -23.42 4.00 -6.98
C GLU A 122 -22.22 3.23 -6.44
N ALA A 123 -21.98 3.28 -5.12
CA ALA A 123 -20.93 2.49 -4.47
C ALA A 123 -21.20 0.99 -4.64
N GLY A 124 -22.43 0.53 -4.40
CA GLY A 124 -22.79 -0.86 -4.65
C GLY A 124 -22.63 -1.30 -6.11
N VAL A 125 -23.09 -0.49 -7.07
CA VAL A 125 -22.87 -0.77 -8.50
C VAL A 125 -21.37 -0.83 -8.82
N LEU A 126 -20.56 0.08 -8.29
CA LEU A 126 -19.12 0.09 -8.49
C LEU A 126 -18.47 -1.18 -7.93
N THR A 127 -18.83 -1.58 -6.70
CA THR A 127 -18.31 -2.79 -6.06
C THR A 127 -18.54 -4.03 -6.92
N TYR A 128 -19.78 -4.29 -7.33
CA TYR A 128 -20.10 -5.46 -8.16
C TYR A 128 -19.48 -5.36 -9.56
N TYR A 129 -19.62 -4.22 -10.21
CA TYR A 129 -19.13 -4.04 -11.58
C TYR A 129 -17.60 -4.10 -11.65
N ALA A 130 -16.90 -3.48 -10.73
CA ALA A 130 -15.44 -3.49 -10.67
C ALA A 130 -14.88 -4.89 -10.34
N SER A 131 -15.52 -5.64 -9.43
CA SER A 131 -15.11 -7.00 -9.08
C SER A 131 -15.29 -8.05 -10.20
N GLY A 132 -15.83 -7.65 -11.35
CA GLY A 132 -15.91 -8.55 -12.52
C GLY A 132 -17.34 -8.96 -12.90
N ALA A 133 -18.38 -8.63 -12.12
CA ALA A 133 -19.76 -8.95 -12.46
C ALA A 133 -20.22 -8.27 -13.77
N THR A 134 -20.90 -8.96 -14.66
CA THR A 134 -21.50 -8.35 -15.85
C THR A 134 -22.62 -7.38 -15.46
N SER A 135 -22.93 -6.39 -16.31
CA SER A 135 -24.04 -5.45 -16.01
C SER A 135 -25.37 -6.17 -15.74
N GLY A 136 -25.59 -7.35 -16.36
CA GLY A 136 -26.77 -8.19 -16.13
C GLY A 136 -26.78 -8.82 -14.74
N VAL A 137 -25.62 -9.25 -14.24
CA VAL A 137 -25.48 -9.77 -12.87
C VAL A 137 -25.71 -8.66 -11.87
N VAL A 138 -25.09 -7.49 -12.09
CA VAL A 138 -25.28 -6.32 -11.21
C VAL A 138 -26.74 -5.90 -11.16
N ALA A 139 -27.44 -5.89 -12.30
CA ALA A 139 -28.86 -5.59 -12.39
C ALA A 139 -29.70 -6.51 -11.53
N ARG A 140 -29.44 -7.81 -11.58
CA ARG A 140 -30.13 -8.82 -10.78
C ARG A 140 -29.83 -8.71 -9.29
N GLU A 141 -28.57 -8.57 -8.90
CA GLU A 141 -28.14 -8.53 -7.50
C GLU A 141 -28.61 -7.27 -6.78
N MET A 142 -28.81 -6.18 -7.51
CA MET A 142 -29.23 -4.88 -6.96
C MET A 142 -30.70 -4.53 -7.26
N ASP A 143 -31.46 -5.44 -7.86
CA ASP A 143 -32.86 -5.21 -8.29
C ASP A 143 -33.00 -3.96 -9.18
N LEU A 144 -32.12 -3.83 -10.16
CA LEU A 144 -32.08 -2.72 -11.12
C LEU A 144 -32.29 -3.22 -12.55
N SER A 145 -32.71 -2.32 -13.45
CA SER A 145 -32.67 -2.63 -14.88
C SER A 145 -31.24 -2.55 -15.43
N LEU A 146 -30.98 -3.29 -16.50
CA LEU A 146 -29.69 -3.22 -17.21
C LEU A 146 -29.36 -1.79 -17.66
N ALA A 147 -30.36 -1.04 -18.14
CA ALA A 147 -30.21 0.35 -18.54
C ALA A 147 -29.81 1.24 -17.38
N THR A 148 -30.41 0.99 -16.20
CA THR A 148 -30.11 1.72 -14.95
C THR A 148 -28.67 1.47 -14.52
N VAL A 149 -28.18 0.22 -14.54
CA VAL A 149 -26.79 -0.11 -14.21
C VAL A 149 -25.83 0.63 -15.14
N ASN A 150 -26.05 0.60 -16.45
CA ASN A 150 -25.19 1.30 -17.41
C ASN A 150 -25.20 2.82 -17.18
N THR A 151 -26.34 3.39 -16.77
CA THR A 151 -26.44 4.80 -16.39
C THR A 151 -25.59 5.09 -15.16
N TYR A 152 -25.63 4.23 -14.13
CA TYR A 152 -24.81 4.40 -12.94
C TYR A 152 -23.32 4.28 -13.25
N VAL A 153 -22.89 3.31 -14.05
CA VAL A 153 -21.49 3.17 -14.48
C VAL A 153 -21.01 4.46 -15.20
N THR A 154 -21.84 5.04 -16.04
CA THR A 154 -21.52 6.31 -16.72
C THR A 154 -21.41 7.47 -15.71
N ARG A 155 -22.33 7.58 -14.77
CA ARG A 155 -22.29 8.61 -13.71
C ARG A 155 -21.06 8.48 -12.83
N ILE A 156 -20.71 7.27 -12.41
CA ILE A 156 -19.51 6.99 -11.64
C ILE A 156 -18.27 7.46 -12.38
N ARG A 157 -18.11 7.09 -13.65
CA ARG A 157 -16.99 7.56 -14.50
C ARG A 157 -16.90 9.08 -14.59
N ASN A 158 -18.05 9.75 -14.71
CA ASN A 158 -18.09 11.21 -14.77
C ASN A 158 -17.68 11.84 -13.43
N LYS A 159 -18.09 11.25 -12.30
CA LYS A 159 -17.69 11.72 -10.97
C LYS A 159 -16.20 11.58 -10.74
N TYR A 160 -15.60 10.44 -11.11
CA TYR A 160 -14.14 10.27 -11.06
C TYR A 160 -13.42 11.27 -11.97
N ARG A 161 -13.94 11.52 -13.17
CA ARG A 161 -13.38 12.53 -14.08
C ARG A 161 -13.45 13.95 -13.51
N ALA A 162 -14.57 14.32 -12.90
CA ALA A 162 -14.76 15.62 -12.26
C ALA A 162 -13.80 15.84 -11.07
N ALA A 163 -13.42 14.76 -10.41
CA ALA A 163 -12.42 14.76 -9.32
C ALA A 163 -10.95 14.68 -9.81
N GLY A 164 -10.70 14.84 -11.11
CA GLY A 164 -9.34 14.75 -11.65
C GLY A 164 -8.76 13.33 -11.72
N ARG A 165 -9.58 12.29 -11.49
CA ARG A 165 -9.19 10.86 -11.44
C ARG A 165 -9.86 10.07 -12.60
N PRO A 166 -9.58 10.38 -13.87
CA PRO A 166 -10.31 9.82 -15.01
C PRO A 166 -10.20 8.29 -15.07
N VAL A 167 -11.30 7.65 -15.48
CA VAL A 167 -11.43 6.20 -15.67
C VAL A 167 -11.99 5.93 -17.06
N HIS A 168 -11.27 5.15 -17.85
CA HIS A 168 -11.63 4.84 -19.24
C HIS A 168 -12.09 3.39 -19.39
N SER A 169 -11.52 2.49 -18.61
CA SER A 169 -11.77 1.06 -18.68
C SER A 169 -12.43 0.53 -17.40
N ARG A 170 -12.83 -0.74 -17.43
CA ARG A 170 -13.27 -1.47 -16.25
C ARG A 170 -12.12 -1.73 -15.28
N VAL A 171 -10.93 -1.95 -15.82
CA VAL A 171 -9.72 -2.13 -15.01
C VAL A 171 -9.39 -0.86 -14.22
N ASP A 172 -9.59 0.31 -14.82
CA ASP A 172 -9.43 1.57 -14.09
C ASP A 172 -10.45 1.70 -12.96
N LEU A 173 -11.72 1.29 -13.19
CA LEU A 173 -12.74 1.29 -12.14
C LEU A 173 -12.39 0.32 -11.01
N PHE A 174 -11.85 -0.88 -11.34
CA PHE A 174 -11.36 -1.82 -10.33
C PHE A 174 -10.24 -1.20 -9.49
N ARG A 175 -9.22 -0.63 -10.15
CA ARG A 175 -8.13 0.04 -9.46
C ARG A 175 -8.64 1.13 -8.52
N ARG A 176 -9.56 2.00 -9.00
CA ARG A 176 -10.16 3.04 -8.16
C ARG A 176 -10.97 2.47 -7.00
N ALA A 177 -11.73 1.42 -7.21
CA ALA A 177 -12.51 0.77 -6.15
C ALA A 177 -11.61 0.18 -5.05
N VAL A 178 -10.43 -0.34 -5.41
CA VAL A 178 -9.40 -0.78 -4.45
C VAL A 178 -8.75 0.42 -3.75
N GLU A 179 -8.34 1.45 -4.49
CA GLU A 179 -7.74 2.67 -3.94
C GLU A 179 -8.66 3.37 -2.93
N ASP A 180 -9.98 3.35 -3.17
CA ASP A 180 -10.99 4.00 -2.36
C ASP A 180 -11.59 3.06 -1.29
N GLY A 181 -11.00 1.89 -1.07
CA GLY A 181 -11.38 0.95 -0.01
C GLY A 181 -12.70 0.21 -0.22
N LEU A 182 -13.31 0.29 -1.41
CA LEU A 182 -14.54 -0.46 -1.73
C LEU A 182 -14.30 -1.94 -2.02
N LEU A 183 -13.11 -2.29 -2.51
CA LEU A 183 -12.70 -3.66 -2.77
C LEU A 183 -11.42 -3.98 -2.02
N PRO A 184 -11.27 -5.21 -1.53
CA PRO A 184 -10.03 -5.64 -0.89
C PRO A 184 -8.88 -5.59 -1.89
N CYS A 185 -7.69 -5.28 -1.41
CA CYS A 185 -6.48 -5.39 -2.21
C CYS A 185 -6.21 -6.87 -2.54
N VAL A 186 -6.01 -7.17 -3.81
CA VAL A 186 -5.75 -8.56 -4.29
C VAL A 186 -4.46 -9.14 -3.71
N CYS A 187 -3.56 -8.30 -3.20
CA CYS A 187 -2.30 -8.73 -2.60
C CYS A 187 -2.40 -9.06 -1.11
N CYS A 188 -3.57 -8.88 -0.48
CA CYS A 188 -3.81 -9.18 0.94
C CYS A 188 -4.62 -10.47 1.16
N SER A 189 -4.85 -11.27 0.10
CA SER A 189 -5.62 -12.52 0.14
C SER A 189 -4.71 -13.72 0.16
#